data_3e57e29dc01380b981e712e5b9022300
#
_entry.id   3e57e29dc01380b981e712e5b9022300
#
_cell.length_a   1.000
_cell.length_b   1.000
_cell.length_c   1.000
_cell.angle_alpha   90.00
_cell.angle_beta   90.00
_cell.angle_gamma   90.00
#
_symmetry.space_group_name_H-M   'P 1'
#
loop_
_entity.id
_entity.type
_entity.pdbx_description
1 polymer ?
#
loop_
_entity_poly.entity_id
_entity_poly.type
_entity_poly.pdbx_seq_one_letter_code
_entity_poly.pdbx_strand_id
1 'polypeptide(L)'
;MKILLAEDHDNLREIIEDYLAVHGYVVESFDNGEDAYYSFLTESYDLVLLDVMMPKMDGFTLCKKIREKEETPILFITAKVQEVDQLKGYELGCDDYIIKPFSLPVLLAKCNAIMNRKHYQFLERGVLKLNTREKQAYLNNKNLNLKIIDYKILEYFIKNPNMILSREQILLKVWGFDYTGQERSVDTHIKILRKALGPYQKGIKTVIKQGYCFETKVFENG
;
A
#
# COMPACT_ATOMS: atom_id res chain seq x y z
N MET A 1 8.08 5.24 10.27
CA MET A 1 8.47 4.51 9.05
C MET A 1 9.95 4.63 8.86
N LYS A 2 10.64 3.52 8.50
CA LYS A 2 12.09 3.44 8.35
C LYS A 2 12.47 3.39 6.87
N ILE A 3 13.39 4.27 6.46
CA ILE A 3 13.87 4.39 5.06
C ILE A 3 15.34 4.03 5.01
N LEU A 4 15.73 3.17 4.07
CA LEU A 4 17.11 2.95 3.70
C LEU A 4 17.47 3.93 2.56
N LEU A 5 18.55 4.69 2.72
CA LEU A 5 19.08 5.59 1.70
C LEU A 5 20.48 5.13 1.29
N ALA A 6 20.70 4.80 0.02
CA ALA A 6 22.01 4.53 -0.53
C ALA A 6 22.35 5.61 -1.58
N GLU A 7 23.34 6.45 -1.27
CA GLU A 7 23.77 7.62 -2.07
C GLU A 7 25.24 7.88 -1.75
N ASP A 8 26.11 7.87 -2.77
CA ASP A 8 27.56 8.04 -2.58
C ASP A 8 28.01 9.49 -2.39
N HIS A 9 27.18 10.45 -2.78
CA HIS A 9 27.48 11.87 -2.64
C HIS A 9 27.10 12.38 -1.23
N ASP A 10 28.09 12.58 -0.36
CA ASP A 10 27.93 12.92 1.07
C ASP A 10 26.95 14.07 1.33
N ASN A 11 27.15 15.23 0.67
CA ASN A 11 26.29 16.39 0.89
C ASN A 11 24.83 16.12 0.52
N LEU A 12 24.58 15.36 -0.56
CA LEU A 12 23.22 15.05 -0.99
C LEU A 12 22.59 14.04 -0.02
N ARG A 13 23.35 13.05 0.43
CA ARG A 13 22.93 12.06 1.40
C ARG A 13 22.48 12.71 2.71
N GLU A 14 23.32 13.60 3.28
CA GLU A 14 23.00 14.36 4.51
C GLU A 14 21.74 15.22 4.34
N ILE A 15 21.64 15.97 3.24
CA ILE A 15 20.47 16.82 2.96
C ILE A 15 19.18 16.00 2.87
N ILE A 16 19.20 14.85 2.21
CA ILE A 16 18.04 13.98 2.09
C ILE A 16 17.66 13.39 3.46
N GLU A 17 18.64 12.89 4.20
CA GLU A 17 18.47 12.32 5.53
C GLU A 17 17.84 13.32 6.49
N ASP A 18 18.43 14.52 6.62
CA ASP A 18 17.92 15.58 7.50
C ASP A 18 16.49 15.99 7.10
N TYR A 19 16.27 16.18 5.80
CA TYR A 19 14.96 16.60 5.32
C TYR A 19 13.86 15.57 5.63
N LEU A 20 14.13 14.29 5.41
CA LEU A 20 13.17 13.23 5.69
C LEU A 20 13.00 13.03 7.21
N ALA A 21 14.05 13.18 8.01
CA ALA A 21 13.99 13.09 9.48
C ALA A 21 13.07 14.17 10.07
N VAL A 22 13.17 15.43 9.59
CA VAL A 22 12.27 16.53 10.00
C VAL A 22 10.81 16.22 9.69
N HIS A 23 10.54 15.39 8.65
CA HIS A 23 9.18 14.96 8.28
C HIS A 23 8.74 13.67 8.95
N GLY A 24 9.45 13.21 9.98
CA GLY A 24 9.05 12.09 10.85
C GLY A 24 9.45 10.70 10.35
N TYR A 25 10.40 10.61 9.42
CA TYR A 25 10.98 9.33 8.99
C TYR A 25 12.24 9.02 9.79
N VAL A 26 12.51 7.75 10.03
CA VAL A 26 13.80 7.26 10.48
C VAL A 26 14.59 6.86 9.23
N VAL A 27 15.68 7.55 8.97
CA VAL A 27 16.52 7.28 7.78
C VAL A 27 17.81 6.61 8.26
N GLU A 28 18.21 5.55 7.57
CA GLU A 28 19.51 4.92 7.73
C GLU A 28 20.23 5.02 6.39
N SER A 29 21.35 5.73 6.37
CA SER A 29 22.02 6.12 5.13
C SER A 29 23.37 5.45 4.96
N PHE A 30 23.73 5.15 3.70
CA PHE A 30 24.94 4.45 3.27
C PHE A 30 25.55 5.14 2.05
N ASP A 31 26.89 5.16 1.99
CA ASP A 31 27.65 5.74 0.88
C ASP A 31 27.92 4.74 -0.26
N ASN A 32 27.47 3.50 -0.12
CA ASN A 32 27.66 2.45 -1.12
C ASN A 32 26.60 1.35 -1.01
N GLY A 33 26.42 0.61 -2.11
CA GLY A 33 25.36 -0.42 -2.18
C GLY A 33 25.69 -1.69 -1.40
N GLU A 34 26.95 -1.98 -1.08
CA GLU A 34 27.32 -3.19 -0.35
C GLU A 34 26.90 -3.08 1.13
N ASP A 35 27.28 -2.00 1.80
CA ASP A 35 26.92 -1.74 3.18
C ASP A 35 25.41 -1.57 3.35
N ALA A 36 24.75 -0.90 2.38
CA ALA A 36 23.29 -0.82 2.31
C ALA A 36 22.65 -2.21 2.22
N TYR A 37 23.19 -3.13 1.42
CA TYR A 37 22.68 -4.48 1.31
C TYR A 37 22.83 -5.28 2.61
N TYR A 38 23.99 -5.16 3.30
CA TYR A 38 24.19 -5.84 4.59
C TYR A 38 23.19 -5.35 5.65
N SER A 39 22.91 -4.06 5.71
CA SER A 39 21.88 -3.53 6.59
C SER A 39 20.49 -4.01 6.21
N PHE A 40 20.17 -4.07 4.91
CA PHE A 40 18.91 -4.60 4.43
C PHE A 40 18.65 -6.07 4.81
N LEU A 41 19.68 -6.87 4.97
CA LEU A 41 19.56 -8.28 5.40
C LEU A 41 19.23 -8.44 6.89
N THR A 42 19.52 -7.44 7.71
CA THR A 42 19.40 -7.52 9.17
C THR A 42 18.28 -6.65 9.73
N GLU A 43 17.85 -5.65 8.97
CA GLU A 43 16.85 -4.67 9.36
C GLU A 43 15.68 -4.65 8.40
N SER A 44 14.51 -4.15 8.85
CA SER A 44 13.32 -4.00 8.01
C SER A 44 13.11 -2.54 7.64
N TYR A 45 12.82 -2.30 6.35
CA TYR A 45 12.60 -0.97 5.79
C TYR A 45 11.24 -0.86 5.11
N ASP A 46 10.61 0.31 5.23
CA ASP A 46 9.34 0.62 4.57
C ASP A 46 9.55 1.11 3.13
N LEU A 47 10.72 1.70 2.84
CA LEU A 47 11.12 2.24 1.54
C LEU A 47 12.64 2.17 1.41
N VAL A 48 13.11 1.94 0.19
CA VAL A 48 14.53 2.02 -0.18
C VAL A 48 14.72 3.12 -1.23
N LEU A 49 15.61 4.05 -0.95
CA LEU A 49 16.04 5.11 -1.87
C LEU A 49 17.44 4.74 -2.39
N LEU A 50 17.61 4.60 -3.70
CA LEU A 50 18.86 4.13 -4.31
C LEU A 50 19.36 5.09 -5.36
N ASP A 51 20.61 5.56 -5.21
CA ASP A 51 21.32 6.03 -6.39
C ASP A 51 21.72 4.84 -7.29
N VAL A 52 21.68 5.07 -8.58
CA VAL A 52 22.14 4.06 -9.57
C VAL A 52 23.66 3.96 -9.57
N MET A 53 24.35 5.10 -9.45
CA MET A 53 25.79 5.19 -9.58
C MET A 53 26.46 5.23 -8.20
N MET A 54 26.84 4.08 -7.69
CA MET A 54 27.52 3.97 -6.39
C MET A 54 28.74 3.05 -6.49
N PRO A 55 29.77 3.25 -5.62
CA PRO A 55 30.92 2.37 -5.54
C PRO A 55 30.54 1.00 -4.93
N LYS A 56 31.43 0.03 -5.07
CA LYS A 56 31.31 -1.36 -4.61
C LYS A 56 30.15 -2.12 -5.27
N MET A 57 28.92 -1.67 -5.07
CA MET A 57 27.71 -2.26 -5.66
C MET A 57 26.81 -1.13 -6.19
N ASP A 58 26.49 -1.16 -7.49
CA ASP A 58 25.58 -0.21 -8.12
C ASP A 58 24.12 -0.42 -7.69
N GLY A 59 23.30 0.62 -7.86
CA GLY A 59 21.89 0.58 -7.42
C GLY A 59 21.03 -0.45 -8.16
N PHE A 60 21.33 -0.77 -9.43
CA PHE A 60 20.59 -1.80 -10.17
C PHE A 60 20.88 -3.20 -9.61
N THR A 61 22.14 -3.47 -9.31
CA THR A 61 22.57 -4.73 -8.67
C THR A 61 21.95 -4.87 -7.28
N LEU A 62 21.93 -3.80 -6.49
CA LEU A 62 21.30 -3.77 -5.17
C LEU A 62 19.78 -4.00 -5.28
N CYS A 63 19.10 -3.31 -6.21
CA CYS A 63 17.67 -3.51 -6.45
C CYS A 63 17.35 -4.99 -6.76
N LYS A 64 18.10 -5.60 -7.68
CA LYS A 64 17.92 -7.02 -8.02
C LYS A 64 18.06 -7.92 -6.79
N LYS A 65 19.09 -7.73 -5.98
CA LYS A 65 19.32 -8.52 -4.75
C LYS A 65 18.21 -8.35 -3.72
N ILE A 66 17.67 -7.12 -3.57
CA ILE A 66 16.52 -6.85 -2.71
C ILE A 66 15.28 -7.62 -3.22
N ARG A 67 15.01 -7.57 -4.53
CA ARG A 67 13.86 -8.26 -5.15
C ARG A 67 13.91 -9.78 -5.06
N GLU A 68 15.10 -10.37 -4.95
CA GLU A 68 15.26 -11.80 -4.66
C GLU A 68 14.81 -12.18 -3.24
N LYS A 69 14.68 -11.22 -2.34
CA LYS A 69 14.32 -11.43 -0.93
C LYS A 69 12.90 -10.99 -0.61
N GLU A 70 12.53 -9.77 -0.99
CA GLU A 70 11.23 -9.19 -0.65
C GLU A 70 10.80 -8.05 -1.59
N GLU A 71 9.53 -7.65 -1.45
CA GLU A 71 8.85 -6.62 -2.25
C GLU A 71 8.89 -5.24 -1.56
N THR A 72 9.96 -4.92 -0.81
CA THR A 72 10.12 -3.59 -0.21
C THR A 72 10.14 -2.52 -1.30
N PRO A 73 9.34 -1.45 -1.22
CA PRO A 73 9.31 -0.42 -2.26
C PRO A 73 10.68 0.19 -2.51
N ILE A 74 11.00 0.45 -3.79
CA ILE A 74 12.27 1.04 -4.22
C ILE A 74 12.00 2.25 -5.10
N LEU A 75 12.60 3.40 -4.73
CA LEU A 75 12.65 4.62 -5.52
C LEU A 75 14.10 4.89 -5.93
N PHE A 76 14.37 4.94 -7.23
CA PHE A 76 15.69 5.34 -7.71
C PHE A 76 15.86 6.86 -7.70
N ILE A 77 17.03 7.31 -7.25
CA ILE A 77 17.51 8.68 -7.33
C ILE A 77 18.67 8.67 -8.32
N THR A 78 18.55 9.25 -9.52
CA THR A 78 19.57 9.06 -10.55
C THR A 78 19.81 10.28 -11.43
N ALA A 79 21.05 10.48 -11.84
CA ALA A 79 21.41 11.43 -12.90
C ALA A 79 21.18 10.86 -14.31
N LYS A 80 20.88 9.55 -14.44
CA LYS A 80 20.68 8.90 -15.73
C LYS A 80 19.28 9.21 -16.27
N VAL A 81 19.26 9.94 -17.37
CA VAL A 81 18.04 10.42 -18.05
C VAL A 81 17.66 9.53 -19.24
N GLN A 82 18.55 8.60 -19.65
CA GLN A 82 18.30 7.79 -20.84
C GLN A 82 17.13 6.83 -20.60
N GLU A 83 16.24 6.77 -21.58
CA GLU A 83 15.05 5.93 -21.58
C GLU A 83 15.39 4.45 -21.30
N VAL A 84 16.52 3.97 -21.82
CA VAL A 84 17.02 2.60 -21.61
C VAL A 84 17.33 2.31 -20.14
N ASP A 85 17.88 3.27 -19.39
CA ASP A 85 18.19 3.08 -17.97
C ASP A 85 16.91 3.07 -17.13
N GLN A 86 15.91 3.87 -17.49
CA GLN A 86 14.60 3.88 -16.82
C GLN A 86 13.85 2.56 -17.07
N LEU A 87 13.82 2.08 -18.32
CA LEU A 87 13.21 0.79 -18.68
C LEU A 87 13.86 -0.36 -17.92
N LYS A 88 15.20 -0.38 -17.84
CA LYS A 88 15.95 -1.40 -17.08
C LYS A 88 15.54 -1.44 -15.60
N GLY A 89 15.36 -0.29 -14.98
CA GLY A 89 14.96 -0.29 -13.56
C GLY A 89 13.52 -0.75 -13.35
N TYR A 90 12.57 -0.39 -14.24
CA TYR A 90 11.21 -0.94 -14.19
C TYR A 90 11.20 -2.46 -14.42
N GLU A 91 12.03 -2.97 -15.34
CA GLU A 91 12.21 -4.43 -15.53
C GLU A 91 12.77 -5.11 -14.27
N LEU A 92 13.63 -4.43 -13.53
CA LEU A 92 14.16 -4.89 -12.24
C LEU A 92 13.15 -4.75 -11.08
N GLY A 93 11.98 -4.16 -11.32
CA GLY A 93 10.90 -4.07 -10.36
C GLY A 93 10.98 -2.88 -9.41
N CYS A 94 11.58 -1.74 -9.80
CA CYS A 94 11.46 -0.51 -9.02
C CYS A 94 10.03 0.05 -9.10
N ASP A 95 9.66 0.84 -8.10
CA ASP A 95 8.32 1.44 -7.99
C ASP A 95 8.23 2.81 -8.67
N ASP A 96 9.33 3.59 -8.68
CA ASP A 96 9.39 4.93 -9.32
C ASP A 96 10.84 5.44 -9.42
N TYR A 97 11.00 6.60 -10.05
CA TYR A 97 12.27 7.33 -10.21
C TYR A 97 12.16 8.79 -9.82
N ILE A 98 13.29 9.36 -9.40
CA ILE A 98 13.48 10.79 -9.35
C ILE A 98 14.82 11.15 -10.02
N ILE A 99 14.78 12.11 -10.96
CA ILE A 99 15.94 12.50 -11.76
C ILE A 99 16.64 13.67 -11.08
N LYS A 100 17.96 13.57 -10.89
CA LYS A 100 18.82 14.67 -10.42
C LYS A 100 19.01 15.72 -11.53
N PRO A 101 18.89 17.04 -11.24
CA PRO A 101 18.57 17.65 -9.95
C PRO A 101 17.05 17.65 -9.66
N PHE A 102 16.67 17.45 -8.40
CA PHE A 102 15.29 17.45 -7.93
C PHE A 102 15.09 18.35 -6.71
N SER A 103 13.86 18.69 -6.39
CA SER A 103 13.52 19.35 -5.14
C SER A 103 13.14 18.37 -4.04
N LEU A 104 13.53 18.64 -2.80
CA LEU A 104 13.23 17.79 -1.65
C LEU A 104 11.71 17.59 -1.40
N PRO A 105 10.84 18.63 -1.59
CA PRO A 105 9.40 18.44 -1.54
C PRO A 105 8.87 17.42 -2.56
N VAL A 106 9.44 17.35 -3.77
CA VAL A 106 9.07 16.35 -4.78
C VAL A 106 9.53 14.95 -4.36
N LEU A 107 10.74 14.80 -3.80
CA LEU A 107 11.20 13.54 -3.23
C LEU A 107 10.25 13.06 -2.13
N LEU A 108 9.91 13.92 -1.17
CA LEU A 108 8.98 13.60 -0.09
C LEU A 108 7.61 13.19 -0.61
N ALA A 109 7.07 13.90 -1.61
CA ALA A 109 5.78 13.55 -2.22
C ALA A 109 5.80 12.16 -2.87
N LYS A 110 6.89 11.80 -3.56
CA LYS A 110 7.09 10.47 -4.15
C LYS A 110 7.23 9.40 -3.07
N CYS A 111 8.04 9.62 -2.04
CA CYS A 111 8.16 8.71 -0.90
C CYS A 111 6.79 8.43 -0.25
N ASN A 112 6.03 9.49 0.03
CA ASN A 112 4.67 9.38 0.56
C ASN A 112 3.74 8.58 -0.36
N ALA A 113 3.78 8.86 -1.67
CA ALA A 113 2.92 8.18 -2.64
C ALA A 113 3.24 6.67 -2.71
N ILE A 114 4.53 6.30 -2.70
CA ILE A 114 4.98 4.91 -2.77
C ILE A 114 4.64 4.16 -1.46
N MET A 115 4.98 4.73 -0.31
CA MET A 115 4.71 4.11 0.99
C MET A 115 3.21 3.99 1.26
N ASN A 116 2.42 4.99 0.86
CA ASN A 116 0.97 4.91 0.96
C ASN A 116 0.38 3.81 0.08
N ARG A 117 0.99 3.47 -1.08
CA ARG A 117 0.57 2.30 -1.86
C ARG A 117 0.66 1.00 -1.05
N LYS A 118 1.69 0.83 -0.22
CA LYS A 118 1.83 -0.33 0.69
C LYS A 118 0.75 -0.29 1.79
N HIS A 119 0.45 0.87 2.36
CA HIS A 119 -0.64 1.06 3.32
C HIS A 119 -2.03 0.86 2.68
N TYR A 120 -2.22 1.27 1.42
CA TYR A 120 -3.45 1.01 0.69
C TYR A 120 -3.61 -0.46 0.26
N GLN A 121 -2.55 -1.28 0.36
CA GLN A 121 -2.66 -2.71 0.09
C GLN A 121 -3.52 -3.42 1.14
N PHE A 122 -3.56 -2.90 2.37
CA PHE A 122 -4.41 -3.42 3.42
C PHE A 122 -5.32 -2.33 3.98
N LEU A 123 -6.62 -2.62 4.02
CA LEU A 123 -7.59 -1.84 4.78
C LEU A 123 -7.89 -2.63 6.05
N GLU A 124 -7.60 -2.04 7.21
CA GLU A 124 -7.73 -2.71 8.49
C GLU A 124 -8.75 -2.01 9.39
N ARG A 125 -9.56 -2.80 10.09
CA ARG A 125 -10.45 -2.36 11.17
C ARG A 125 -10.46 -3.44 12.24
N GLY A 126 -9.65 -3.24 13.28
CA GLY A 126 -9.43 -4.24 14.33
C GLY A 126 -9.02 -5.59 13.74
N VAL A 127 -9.81 -6.63 14.01
CA VAL A 127 -9.54 -8.00 13.54
C VAL A 127 -9.86 -8.25 12.05
N LEU A 128 -10.49 -7.29 11.37
CA LEU A 128 -10.84 -7.40 9.95
C LEU A 128 -9.78 -6.71 9.09
N LYS A 129 -9.24 -7.43 8.12
CA LYS A 129 -8.18 -7.00 7.21
C LYS A 129 -8.52 -7.33 5.77
N LEU A 130 -8.45 -6.37 4.87
CA LEU A 130 -8.63 -6.55 3.43
C LEU A 130 -7.33 -6.30 2.69
N ASN A 131 -6.88 -7.29 1.91
CA ASN A 131 -5.84 -7.09 0.90
C ASN A 131 -6.48 -6.54 -0.37
N THR A 132 -6.21 -5.27 -0.68
CA THR A 132 -6.83 -4.59 -1.83
C THR A 132 -6.19 -5.00 -3.17
N ARG A 133 -4.95 -5.48 -3.16
CA ARG A 133 -4.24 -5.99 -4.35
C ARG A 133 -4.78 -7.36 -4.75
N GLU A 134 -4.84 -8.29 -3.81
CA GLU A 134 -5.28 -9.67 -4.06
C GLU A 134 -6.81 -9.84 -4.03
N LYS A 135 -7.54 -8.78 -3.64
CA LYS A 135 -9.00 -8.81 -3.44
C LYS A 135 -9.44 -9.90 -2.45
N GLN A 136 -8.68 -10.07 -1.38
CA GLN A 136 -8.93 -11.03 -0.32
C GLN A 136 -9.25 -10.34 1.01
N ALA A 137 -10.08 -10.98 1.81
CA ALA A 137 -10.47 -10.49 3.14
C ALA A 137 -10.14 -11.53 4.21
N TYR A 138 -9.64 -11.05 5.35
CA TYR A 138 -9.23 -11.87 6.49
C TYR A 138 -9.92 -11.39 7.75
N LEU A 139 -10.33 -12.32 8.58
CA LEU A 139 -10.87 -12.07 9.92
C LEU A 139 -10.05 -12.90 10.93
N ASN A 140 -9.45 -12.24 11.93
CA ASN A 140 -8.48 -12.90 12.83
C ASN A 140 -7.40 -13.69 12.05
N ASN A 141 -6.82 -13.10 11.01
CA ASN A 141 -5.84 -13.69 10.10
C ASN A 141 -6.33 -14.93 9.30
N LYS A 142 -7.62 -15.28 9.39
CA LYS A 142 -8.23 -16.36 8.60
C LYS A 142 -8.89 -15.81 7.35
N ASN A 143 -8.54 -16.34 6.17
CA ASN A 143 -9.16 -15.93 4.90
C ASN A 143 -10.66 -16.23 4.90
N LEU A 144 -11.47 -15.24 4.54
CA LEU A 144 -12.93 -15.37 4.44
C LEU A 144 -13.40 -16.00 3.12
N ASN A 145 -12.49 -16.21 2.15
CA ASN A 145 -12.77 -16.79 0.83
C ASN A 145 -13.98 -16.14 0.12
N LEU A 146 -14.05 -14.81 0.15
CA LEU A 146 -15.13 -14.06 -0.45
C LEU A 146 -15.07 -14.10 -1.98
N LYS A 147 -16.23 -14.16 -2.64
CA LYS A 147 -16.32 -13.89 -4.07
C LYS A 147 -16.06 -12.41 -4.33
N ILE A 148 -15.65 -12.06 -5.56
CA ILE A 148 -15.24 -10.71 -5.92
C ILE A 148 -16.30 -9.63 -5.62
N ILE A 149 -17.57 -9.94 -5.79
CA ILE A 149 -18.68 -9.02 -5.49
C ILE A 149 -18.80 -8.78 -3.97
N ASP A 150 -18.75 -9.85 -3.17
CA ASP A 150 -18.82 -9.75 -1.71
C ASP A 150 -17.61 -8.96 -1.19
N TYR A 151 -16.41 -9.22 -1.73
CA TYR A 151 -15.22 -8.45 -1.42
C TYR A 151 -15.40 -6.96 -1.73
N LYS A 152 -15.89 -6.60 -2.94
CA LYS A 152 -16.10 -5.20 -3.33
C LYS A 152 -17.10 -4.46 -2.42
N ILE A 153 -18.16 -5.13 -1.99
CA ILE A 153 -19.13 -4.57 -1.03
C ILE A 153 -18.44 -4.32 0.31
N LEU A 154 -17.66 -5.29 0.82
CA LEU A 154 -16.96 -5.16 2.09
C LEU A 154 -15.89 -4.07 2.01
N GLU A 155 -15.15 -3.96 0.91
CA GLU A 155 -14.19 -2.89 0.64
C GLU A 155 -14.88 -1.52 0.66
N TYR A 156 -16.06 -1.40 0.04
CA TYR A 156 -16.82 -0.15 0.03
C TYR A 156 -17.29 0.25 1.42
N PHE A 157 -17.72 -0.70 2.24
CA PHE A 157 -18.08 -0.47 3.63
C PHE A 157 -16.89 0.00 4.48
N ILE A 158 -15.74 -0.66 4.39
CA ILE A 158 -14.54 -0.30 5.16
C ILE A 158 -14.02 1.10 4.80
N LYS A 159 -14.17 1.50 3.53
CA LYS A 159 -13.80 2.86 3.07
C LYS A 159 -14.79 3.94 3.52
N ASN A 160 -16.01 3.56 3.90
CA ASN A 160 -17.07 4.47 4.37
C ASN A 160 -17.60 4.03 5.75
N PRO A 161 -16.73 4.01 6.79
CA PRO A 161 -17.09 3.51 8.10
C PRO A 161 -18.15 4.38 8.76
N ASN A 162 -19.09 3.72 9.45
CA ASN A 162 -20.17 4.36 10.19
C ASN A 162 -21.12 5.25 9.36
N MET A 163 -21.02 5.18 8.03
CA MET A 163 -21.94 5.86 7.12
C MET A 163 -23.07 4.93 6.68
N ILE A 164 -24.26 5.50 6.50
CA ILE A 164 -25.39 4.77 5.91
C ILE A 164 -25.23 4.81 4.40
N LEU A 165 -25.10 3.65 3.79
CA LEU A 165 -25.02 3.48 2.33
C LEU A 165 -26.34 2.88 1.83
N SER A 166 -27.00 3.58 0.90
CA SER A 166 -28.23 3.09 0.29
C SER A 166 -27.94 1.85 -0.57
N ARG A 167 -29.00 1.05 -0.84
CA ARG A 167 -28.88 -0.10 -1.75
C ARG A 167 -28.43 0.34 -3.15
N GLU A 168 -28.98 1.44 -3.62
CA GLU A 168 -28.61 2.04 -4.90
C GLU A 168 -27.14 2.45 -4.95
N GLN A 169 -26.63 3.15 -3.91
CA GLN A 169 -25.21 3.52 -3.81
C GLN A 169 -24.29 2.31 -3.86
N ILE A 170 -24.64 1.25 -3.11
CA ILE A 170 -23.86 -0.01 -3.11
C ILE A 170 -23.91 -0.66 -4.49
N LEU A 171 -25.09 -0.71 -5.11
CA LEU A 171 -25.30 -1.29 -6.43
C LEU A 171 -24.45 -0.58 -7.48
N LEU A 172 -24.59 0.74 -7.59
CA LEU A 172 -23.85 1.56 -8.56
C LEU A 172 -22.34 1.45 -8.38
N LYS A 173 -21.87 1.46 -7.12
CA LYS A 173 -20.44 1.36 -6.80
C LYS A 173 -19.82 0.03 -7.17
N VAL A 174 -20.55 -1.07 -6.98
CA VAL A 174 -20.02 -2.43 -7.09
C VAL A 174 -20.26 -3.05 -8.46
N TRP A 175 -21.41 -2.78 -9.07
CA TRP A 175 -21.81 -3.31 -10.39
C TRP A 175 -21.69 -2.31 -11.54
N GLY A 176 -21.65 -1.00 -11.26
CA GLY A 176 -21.57 0.05 -12.26
C GLY A 176 -22.93 0.55 -12.74
N PHE A 177 -22.91 1.62 -13.56
CA PHE A 177 -24.12 2.30 -14.06
C PHE A 177 -24.93 1.45 -15.06
N ASP A 178 -24.26 0.56 -15.78
CA ASP A 178 -24.92 -0.26 -16.83
C ASP A 178 -25.62 -1.52 -16.28
N TYR A 179 -25.59 -1.70 -14.96
CA TYR A 179 -26.21 -2.86 -14.34
C TYR A 179 -27.73 -2.71 -14.26
N THR A 180 -28.46 -3.58 -14.95
CA THR A 180 -29.93 -3.60 -15.02
C THR A 180 -30.62 -4.44 -13.93
N GLY A 181 -29.84 -4.95 -12.97
CA GLY A 181 -30.36 -5.80 -11.88
C GLY A 181 -31.08 -5.00 -10.78
N GLN A 182 -31.82 -5.72 -9.94
CA GLN A 182 -32.60 -5.12 -8.86
C GLN A 182 -31.71 -4.82 -7.62
N GLU A 183 -32.06 -3.77 -6.88
CA GLU A 183 -31.44 -3.44 -5.57
C GLU A 183 -31.44 -4.58 -4.56
N ARG A 184 -32.41 -5.51 -4.65
CA ARG A 184 -32.50 -6.72 -3.82
C ARG A 184 -31.29 -7.66 -3.99
N SER A 185 -30.52 -7.54 -5.06
CA SER A 185 -29.26 -8.27 -5.23
C SER A 185 -28.29 -7.96 -4.09
N VAL A 186 -28.26 -6.69 -3.64
CA VAL A 186 -27.45 -6.26 -2.50
C VAL A 186 -27.79 -7.04 -1.24
N ASP A 187 -29.08 -7.23 -0.92
CA ASP A 187 -29.53 -7.92 0.29
C ASP A 187 -29.01 -9.37 0.35
N THR A 188 -28.91 -10.03 -0.82
CA THR A 188 -28.35 -11.39 -0.92
C THR A 188 -26.88 -11.41 -0.54
N HIS A 189 -26.10 -10.48 -1.06
CA HIS A 189 -24.66 -10.37 -0.75
C HIS A 189 -24.42 -9.93 0.69
N ILE A 190 -25.28 -9.08 1.27
CA ILE A 190 -25.21 -8.75 2.71
C ILE A 190 -25.41 -9.98 3.58
N LYS A 191 -26.34 -10.88 3.23
CA LYS A 191 -26.50 -12.15 3.96
C LYS A 191 -25.25 -13.02 3.89
N ILE A 192 -24.62 -13.13 2.72
CA ILE A 192 -23.37 -13.87 2.52
C ILE A 192 -22.26 -13.27 3.38
N LEU A 193 -22.07 -11.95 3.34
CA LEU A 193 -21.08 -11.24 4.13
C LEU A 193 -21.28 -11.44 5.63
N ARG A 194 -22.50 -11.31 6.13
CA ARG A 194 -22.83 -11.57 7.54
C ARG A 194 -22.47 -12.98 7.95
N LYS A 195 -22.78 -13.96 7.10
CA LYS A 195 -22.42 -15.36 7.36
C LYS A 195 -20.88 -15.54 7.41
N ALA A 196 -20.15 -14.92 6.49
CA ALA A 196 -18.69 -15.00 6.45
C ALA A 196 -18.04 -14.33 7.67
N LEU A 197 -18.59 -13.21 8.14
CA LEU A 197 -18.13 -12.48 9.33
C LEU A 197 -18.46 -13.18 10.65
N GLY A 198 -19.34 -14.17 10.65
CA GLY A 198 -19.64 -15.01 11.81
C GLY A 198 -20.04 -14.20 13.07
N PRO A 199 -19.25 -14.27 14.18
CA PRO A 199 -19.54 -13.52 15.40
C PRO A 199 -19.64 -12.01 15.20
N TYR A 200 -18.94 -11.47 14.18
CA TYR A 200 -18.88 -10.05 13.85
C TYR A 200 -19.97 -9.59 12.85
N GLN A 201 -20.94 -10.45 12.55
CA GLN A 201 -22.03 -10.14 11.60
C GLN A 201 -22.82 -8.87 11.93
N LYS A 202 -22.89 -8.51 13.23
CA LYS A 202 -23.55 -7.29 13.70
C LYS A 202 -22.84 -6.01 13.23
N GLY A 203 -21.57 -6.09 12.78
CA GLY A 203 -20.84 -4.99 12.18
C GLY A 203 -21.47 -4.47 10.87
N ILE A 204 -22.28 -5.29 10.18
CA ILE A 204 -23.11 -4.81 9.08
C ILE A 204 -24.55 -4.65 9.57
N LYS A 205 -24.94 -3.43 9.91
CA LYS A 205 -26.27 -3.09 10.44
C LYS A 205 -27.24 -2.73 9.33
N THR A 206 -28.48 -3.20 9.42
CA THR A 206 -29.57 -2.74 8.54
C THR A 206 -30.19 -1.48 9.12
N VAL A 207 -30.25 -0.41 8.32
CA VAL A 207 -30.99 0.81 8.65
C VAL A 207 -32.27 0.80 7.83
N ILE A 208 -33.40 0.61 8.51
CA ILE A 208 -34.72 0.40 7.86
C ILE A 208 -35.02 1.53 6.90
N LYS A 209 -35.40 1.19 5.66
CA LYS A 209 -35.74 2.09 4.54
C LYS A 209 -34.59 2.96 4.03
N GLN A 210 -33.39 2.89 4.62
CA GLN A 210 -32.24 3.72 4.21
C GLN A 210 -31.11 2.89 3.60
N GLY A 211 -30.84 1.66 4.09
CA GLY A 211 -29.78 0.81 3.56
C GLY A 211 -29.00 0.08 4.63
N TYR A 212 -27.66 0.17 4.56
CA TYR A 212 -26.75 -0.55 5.45
C TYR A 212 -25.67 0.38 6.00
N CYS A 213 -25.20 0.10 7.21
CA CYS A 213 -24.11 0.80 7.87
C CYS A 213 -23.07 -0.22 8.34
N PHE A 214 -21.79 0.11 8.18
CA PHE A 214 -20.67 -0.70 8.68
C PHE A 214 -20.13 -0.09 9.97
N GLU A 215 -20.40 -0.73 11.11
CA GLU A 215 -20.01 -0.28 12.45
C GLU A 215 -18.63 -0.85 12.81
N THR A 216 -17.57 0.00 12.82
CA THR A 216 -16.18 -0.43 13.06
C THR A 216 -15.93 -0.94 14.47
N LYS A 217 -16.60 -0.37 15.48
CA LYS A 217 -16.44 -0.73 16.89
C LYS A 217 -16.62 -2.23 17.18
N VAL A 218 -17.42 -2.92 16.35
CA VAL A 218 -17.67 -4.36 16.50
C VAL A 218 -16.38 -5.17 16.23
N PHE A 219 -15.46 -4.66 15.43
CA PHE A 219 -14.22 -5.32 15.02
C PHE A 219 -13.00 -4.92 15.87
N GLU A 220 -13.10 -3.85 16.65
CA GLU A 220 -12.02 -3.29 17.48
C GLU A 220 -11.92 -3.97 18.86
N ASN A 221 -12.98 -4.65 19.30
CA ASN A 221 -13.07 -5.27 20.63
C ASN A 221 -12.95 -6.81 20.58
N GLY A 222 -12.17 -7.32 19.63
CA GLY A 222 -11.94 -8.76 19.46
C GLY A 222 -10.57 -9.19 19.95
#